data_45ba354ce23adeefd85e0c72dbb3c35b
#
_entry.id   45ba354ce23adeefd85e0c72dbb3c35b
#
_cell.length_a   1.000
_cell.length_b   1.000
_cell.length_c   1.000
_cell.angle_alpha   90.00
_cell.angle_beta   90.00
_cell.angle_gamma   90.00
#
_symmetry.space_group_name_H-M   'P 1'
#
loop_
_entity.id
_entity.type
_entity.pdbx_description
1 polymer ?
#
loop_
_entity_poly.entity_id
_entity_poly.type
_entity_poly.pdbx_seq_one_letter_code
_entity_poly.pdbx_strand_id
1 'polypeptide(L)'
;RYDKMLESTNTAFAPWTCVGANERASAELEVLTAVTKAVSTAVSAKEKGEHYIPEPQFDTCGYNYPEYKTIEMPALAEVDMNKSLDEAEYEKKLKKYQDKLFKLQNLCYQKKIPVIICYEGWDAAGKGGNIKRIAAALDPRGYEVHPIAAPEPSELARHYLWRFWTRLEKNGHFTIFDRTWYGRVMVEPIEKLTPEERVNMAYREINAVSYTHLTLPTIA
;
A
#
# COMPACT_ATOMS: atom_id res chain seq x y z
N ARG A 1 -13.95 -9.05 -8.86
CA ARG A 1 -13.88 -8.41 -7.51
C ARG A 1 -12.62 -7.56 -7.35
N TYR A 2 -11.47 -8.04 -7.84
CA TYR A 2 -10.22 -7.25 -7.78
C TYR A 2 -10.36 -5.90 -8.51
N ASP A 3 -10.88 -5.91 -9.75
CA ASP A 3 -11.09 -4.66 -10.50
C ASP A 3 -12.00 -3.70 -9.72
N LYS A 4 -13.12 -4.20 -9.16
CA LYS A 4 -14.01 -3.38 -8.34
C LYS A 4 -13.30 -2.82 -7.11
N MET A 5 -12.44 -3.58 -6.45
CA MET A 5 -11.64 -3.08 -5.32
C MET A 5 -10.71 -1.97 -5.78
N LEU A 6 -9.94 -2.22 -6.84
CA LEU A 6 -9.02 -1.23 -7.40
C LEU A 6 -9.76 0.07 -7.78
N GLU A 7 -10.83 -0.04 -8.58
CA GLU A 7 -11.65 1.11 -8.99
C GLU A 7 -12.24 1.90 -7.82
N SER A 8 -12.73 1.18 -6.79
CA SER A 8 -13.42 1.80 -5.64
C SER A 8 -12.46 2.38 -4.59
N THR A 9 -11.18 2.00 -4.59
CA THR A 9 -10.21 2.41 -3.57
C THR A 9 -8.97 3.09 -4.15
N ASN A 10 -8.88 3.27 -5.46
CA ASN A 10 -7.78 3.99 -6.10
C ASN A 10 -7.99 5.50 -5.96
N THR A 11 -7.36 6.10 -4.98
CA THR A 11 -7.49 7.53 -4.68
C THR A 11 -6.17 8.28 -4.89
N ALA A 12 -6.23 9.59 -5.06
CA ALA A 12 -5.02 10.40 -5.26
C ALA A 12 -4.06 10.36 -4.07
N PHE A 13 -4.55 10.12 -2.87
CA PHE A 13 -3.75 10.01 -1.63
C PHE A 13 -3.28 8.58 -1.32
N ALA A 14 -3.91 7.57 -1.92
CA ALA A 14 -3.54 6.16 -1.79
C ALA A 14 -3.70 5.43 -3.14
N PRO A 15 -2.86 5.77 -4.15
CA PRO A 15 -2.96 5.17 -5.48
C PRO A 15 -2.44 3.74 -5.48
N TRP A 16 -3.12 2.88 -6.21
CA TRP A 16 -2.67 1.53 -6.50
C TRP A 16 -1.55 1.53 -7.55
N THR A 17 -0.64 0.60 -7.41
CA THR A 17 0.34 0.23 -8.45
C THR A 17 0.19 -1.26 -8.73
N CYS A 18 -0.29 -1.62 -9.92
CA CYS A 18 -0.39 -3.00 -10.37
C CYS A 18 0.91 -3.42 -11.04
N VAL A 19 1.40 -4.59 -10.67
CA VAL A 19 2.68 -5.12 -11.16
C VAL A 19 2.48 -6.52 -11.73
N GLY A 20 2.96 -6.74 -12.95
CA GLY A 20 2.98 -8.07 -13.57
C GLY A 20 4.06 -8.95 -12.94
N ALA A 21 3.64 -10.06 -12.31
CA ALA A 21 4.52 -10.92 -11.53
C ALA A 21 5.06 -12.16 -12.29
N ASN A 22 4.92 -12.21 -13.61
CA ASN A 22 5.37 -13.35 -14.42
C ASN A 22 6.89 -13.49 -14.46
N GLU A 23 7.61 -12.37 -14.51
CA GLU A 23 9.05 -12.33 -14.46
C GLU A 23 9.51 -11.63 -13.18
N ARG A 24 10.23 -12.38 -12.36
CA ARG A 24 10.58 -12.00 -10.99
C ARG A 24 11.41 -10.72 -10.89
N ALA A 25 12.48 -10.63 -11.71
CA ALA A 25 13.41 -9.50 -11.63
C ALA A 25 12.73 -8.18 -12.03
N SER A 26 11.90 -8.22 -13.08
CA SER A 26 11.11 -7.07 -13.52
C SER A 26 10.12 -6.64 -12.46
N ALA A 27 9.38 -7.59 -11.86
CA ALA A 27 8.42 -7.31 -10.81
C ALA A 27 9.08 -6.67 -9.56
N GLU A 28 10.20 -7.22 -9.10
CA GLU A 28 10.94 -6.71 -7.95
C GLU A 28 11.46 -5.29 -8.20
N LEU A 29 11.96 -5.02 -9.41
CA LEU A 29 12.44 -3.69 -9.77
C LEU A 29 11.29 -2.68 -9.92
N GLU A 30 10.16 -3.08 -10.50
CA GLU A 30 9.00 -2.23 -10.66
C GLU A 30 8.44 -1.81 -9.30
N VAL A 31 8.28 -2.75 -8.36
CA VAL A 31 7.88 -2.46 -6.98
C VAL A 31 8.84 -1.50 -6.30
N LEU A 32 10.15 -1.79 -6.35
CA LEU A 32 11.15 -0.94 -5.70
C LEU A 32 11.19 0.47 -6.31
N THR A 33 10.99 0.57 -7.62
CA THR A 33 10.89 1.85 -8.32
C THR A 33 9.66 2.63 -7.86
N ALA A 34 8.50 1.99 -7.79
CA ALA A 34 7.24 2.62 -7.34
C ALA A 34 7.37 3.14 -5.91
N VAL A 35 7.84 2.32 -4.97
CA VAL A 35 8.06 2.73 -3.58
C VAL A 35 9.04 3.89 -3.51
N THR A 36 10.18 3.78 -4.18
CA THR A 36 11.20 4.85 -4.15
C THR A 36 10.67 6.17 -4.71
N LYS A 37 9.90 6.11 -5.80
CA LYS A 37 9.26 7.29 -6.41
C LYS A 37 8.28 7.94 -5.45
N ALA A 38 7.40 7.15 -4.85
CA ALA A 38 6.38 7.64 -3.94
C ALA A 38 6.99 8.29 -2.68
N VAL A 39 7.95 7.62 -2.04
CA VAL A 39 8.66 8.18 -0.88
C VAL A 39 9.41 9.46 -1.25
N SER A 40 10.07 9.49 -2.41
CA SER A 40 10.75 10.70 -2.90
C SER A 40 9.78 11.86 -3.11
N THR A 41 8.59 11.59 -3.65
CA THR A 41 7.55 12.61 -3.86
C THR A 41 7.06 13.16 -2.53
N ALA A 42 6.76 12.30 -1.56
CA ALA A 42 6.31 12.71 -0.22
C ALA A 42 7.37 13.55 0.52
N VAL A 43 8.64 13.16 0.43
CA VAL A 43 9.75 13.95 1.00
C VAL A 43 9.82 15.34 0.36
N SER A 44 9.75 15.40 -0.98
CA SER A 44 9.82 16.68 -1.70
C SER A 44 8.62 17.59 -1.40
N ALA A 45 7.42 17.04 -1.31
CA ALA A 45 6.22 17.80 -0.90
C ALA A 45 6.37 18.37 0.51
N LYS A 46 6.86 17.55 1.45
CA LYS A 46 7.11 18.01 2.82
C LYS A 46 8.18 19.10 2.90
N GLU A 47 9.21 19.05 2.05
CA GLU A 47 10.25 20.07 1.96
C GLU A 47 9.72 21.42 1.46
N LYS A 48 8.75 21.38 0.55
CA LYS A 48 8.08 22.56 0.02
C LYS A 48 6.98 23.12 0.92
N GLY A 49 6.66 22.43 2.02
CA GLY A 49 5.54 22.76 2.88
C GLY A 49 4.16 22.50 2.26
N GLU A 50 4.12 21.70 1.19
CA GLU A 50 2.89 21.31 0.52
C GLU A 50 2.15 20.25 1.35
N HIS A 51 0.86 20.49 1.62
CA HIS A 51 -0.04 19.45 2.12
C HIS A 51 -0.55 18.65 0.93
N TYR A 52 -0.13 17.40 0.84
CA TYR A 52 -0.49 16.51 -0.28
C TYR A 52 -1.91 15.93 -0.16
N ILE A 53 -2.59 16.14 0.95
CA ILE A 53 -3.91 15.56 1.21
C ILE A 53 -4.96 16.56 0.69
N PRO A 54 -5.70 16.24 -0.38
CA PRO A 54 -6.83 17.06 -0.78
C PRO A 54 -7.86 17.06 0.36
N GLU A 55 -8.38 18.23 0.71
CA GLU A 55 -9.44 18.34 1.72
C GLU A 55 -10.65 17.50 1.28
N PRO A 56 -11.18 16.63 2.17
CA PRO A 56 -12.39 15.88 1.84
C PRO A 56 -13.53 16.87 1.66
N GLN A 57 -14.30 16.70 0.61
CA GLN A 57 -15.55 17.43 0.46
C GLN A 57 -16.56 16.80 1.43
N PHE A 58 -16.75 17.43 2.58
CA PHE A 58 -17.83 17.06 3.50
C PHE A 58 -19.13 17.68 3.01
N ASP A 59 -20.13 16.85 2.78
CA ASP A 59 -21.50 17.36 2.68
C ASP A 59 -21.98 17.70 4.10
N THR A 60 -22.27 18.97 4.34
CA THR A 60 -22.63 19.48 5.67
C THR A 60 -24.07 19.19 6.07
N CYS A 61 -24.86 18.55 5.23
CA CYS A 61 -26.25 18.17 5.48
C CYS A 61 -26.44 16.67 5.72
N GLY A 62 -26.40 16.26 7.00
CA GLY A 62 -26.78 14.93 7.43
C GLY A 62 -25.62 13.96 7.67
N TYR A 63 -25.93 12.73 8.02
CA TYR A 63 -24.97 11.64 8.28
C TYR A 63 -24.28 11.11 7.01
N ASN A 64 -23.92 11.97 6.08
CA ASN A 64 -23.23 11.57 4.88
C ASN A 64 -21.74 11.40 5.16
N TYR A 65 -21.24 10.18 4.98
CA TYR A 65 -19.82 9.92 4.98
C TYR A 65 -19.18 10.67 3.80
N PRO A 66 -17.94 11.18 3.97
CA PRO A 66 -17.23 11.84 2.88
C PRO A 66 -17.10 10.89 1.68
N GLU A 67 -17.45 11.37 0.49
CA GLU A 67 -17.16 10.65 -0.74
C GLU A 67 -15.74 10.99 -1.18
N TYR A 68 -14.89 9.98 -1.26
CA TYR A 68 -13.54 10.13 -1.76
C TYR A 68 -13.51 9.93 -3.27
N LYS A 69 -13.02 10.92 -3.98
CA LYS A 69 -12.88 10.83 -5.43
C LYS A 69 -11.82 9.80 -5.78
N THR A 70 -12.22 8.79 -6.52
CA THR A 70 -11.29 7.82 -7.12
C THR A 70 -10.65 8.40 -8.38
N ILE A 71 -9.46 7.92 -8.71
CA ILE A 71 -8.76 8.20 -9.96
C ILE A 71 -8.87 7.00 -10.89
N GLU A 72 -8.80 7.26 -12.18
CA GLU A 72 -8.84 6.22 -13.21
C GLU A 72 -7.68 5.24 -13.03
N MET A 73 -7.94 3.98 -13.24
CA MET A 73 -6.96 2.90 -13.14
C MET A 73 -7.13 1.95 -14.32
N PRO A 74 -6.01 1.50 -14.94
CA PRO A 74 -6.08 0.48 -15.97
C PRO A 74 -6.64 -0.83 -15.41
N ALA A 75 -7.43 -1.54 -16.21
CA ALA A 75 -7.91 -2.86 -15.84
C ALA A 75 -6.73 -3.83 -15.65
N LEU A 76 -6.88 -4.82 -14.75
CA LEU A 76 -5.83 -5.82 -14.53
C LEU A 76 -5.44 -6.56 -15.82
N ALA A 77 -6.38 -6.73 -16.74
CA ALA A 77 -6.13 -7.34 -18.06
C ALA A 77 -5.15 -6.54 -18.95
N GLU A 78 -4.95 -5.26 -18.67
CA GLU A 78 -4.04 -4.37 -19.41
C GLU A 78 -2.62 -4.37 -18.85
N VAL A 79 -2.39 -5.04 -17.72
CA VAL A 79 -1.05 -5.15 -17.13
C VAL A 79 -0.15 -5.96 -18.06
N ASP A 80 0.98 -5.39 -18.45
CA ASP A 80 1.95 -6.05 -19.32
C ASP A 80 2.63 -7.22 -18.58
N MET A 81 2.29 -8.43 -18.98
CA MET A 81 2.80 -9.67 -18.40
C MET A 81 4.04 -10.21 -19.12
N ASN A 82 4.54 -9.51 -20.16
CA ASN A 82 5.67 -9.97 -20.99
C ASN A 82 6.96 -9.23 -20.68
N LYS A 83 6.97 -8.39 -19.62
CA LYS A 83 8.18 -7.71 -19.19
C LYS A 83 9.25 -8.71 -18.77
N SER A 84 10.47 -8.52 -19.26
CA SER A 84 11.65 -9.25 -18.84
C SER A 84 12.83 -8.30 -18.67
N LEU A 85 13.78 -8.67 -17.87
CA LEU A 85 14.97 -7.86 -17.58
C LEU A 85 16.21 -8.75 -17.55
N ASP A 86 17.30 -8.24 -18.15
CA ASP A 86 18.61 -8.89 -18.07
C ASP A 86 19.15 -8.85 -16.63
N GLU A 87 19.81 -9.95 -16.21
CA GLU A 87 20.26 -10.13 -14.83
C GLU A 87 21.27 -9.05 -14.39
N ALA A 88 22.21 -8.70 -15.25
CA ALA A 88 23.20 -7.67 -14.94
C ALA A 88 22.58 -6.27 -14.85
N GLU A 89 21.58 -5.98 -15.67
CA GLU A 89 20.80 -4.75 -15.59
C GLU A 89 19.93 -4.72 -14.32
N TYR A 90 19.32 -5.85 -13.96
CA TYR A 90 18.56 -6.00 -12.73
C TYR A 90 19.42 -5.69 -11.50
N GLU A 91 20.55 -6.35 -11.33
CA GLU A 91 21.43 -6.15 -10.17
C GLU A 91 21.88 -4.69 -10.03
N LYS A 92 22.28 -4.07 -11.14
CA LYS A 92 22.69 -2.66 -11.16
C LYS A 92 21.56 -1.73 -10.74
N LYS A 93 20.34 -1.94 -11.26
CA LYS A 93 19.17 -1.13 -10.93
C LYS A 93 18.71 -1.39 -9.51
N LEU A 94 18.68 -2.66 -9.07
CA LEU A 94 18.33 -3.06 -7.72
C LEU A 94 19.18 -2.30 -6.70
N LYS A 95 20.50 -2.38 -6.82
CA LYS A 95 21.42 -1.68 -5.92
C LYS A 95 21.20 -0.17 -5.92
N LYS A 96 21.05 0.44 -7.10
CA LYS A 96 20.77 1.88 -7.22
C LYS A 96 19.54 2.32 -6.48
N TYR A 97 18.43 1.56 -6.60
CA TYR A 97 17.17 1.89 -5.91
C TYR A 97 17.23 1.60 -4.42
N GLN A 98 17.92 0.53 -4.02
CA GLN A 98 18.13 0.22 -2.60
C GLN A 98 18.94 1.33 -1.90
N ASP A 99 20.02 1.80 -2.50
CA ASP A 99 20.82 2.93 -1.97
C ASP A 99 19.99 4.22 -1.87
N LYS A 100 19.12 4.45 -2.85
CA LYS A 100 18.19 5.60 -2.83
C LYS A 100 17.16 5.46 -1.73
N LEU A 101 16.56 4.29 -1.56
CA LEU A 101 15.54 4.03 -0.54
C LEU A 101 16.10 4.18 0.88
N PHE A 102 17.33 3.70 1.12
CA PHE A 102 18.03 3.91 2.39
C PHE A 102 18.17 5.40 2.75
N LYS A 103 18.59 6.21 1.78
CA LYS A 103 18.69 7.68 1.98
C LYS A 103 17.34 8.31 2.26
N LEU A 104 16.30 7.88 1.54
CA LEU A 104 14.93 8.36 1.74
C LEU A 104 14.38 7.97 3.11
N GLN A 105 14.65 6.76 3.62
CA GLN A 105 14.27 6.37 4.96
C GLN A 105 14.83 7.32 6.03
N ASN A 106 16.10 7.69 5.91
CA ASN A 106 16.70 8.66 6.83
C ASN A 106 16.00 10.02 6.76
N LEU A 107 15.63 10.49 5.57
CA LEU A 107 14.88 11.73 5.42
C LEU A 107 13.47 11.62 6.00
N CYS A 108 12.78 10.51 5.81
CA CYS A 108 11.49 10.24 6.44
C CYS A 108 11.59 10.28 7.96
N TYR A 109 12.61 9.67 8.54
CA TYR A 109 12.85 9.71 9.98
C TYR A 109 13.06 11.14 10.51
N GLN A 110 13.91 11.92 9.84
CA GLN A 110 14.19 13.31 10.23
C GLN A 110 12.96 14.22 10.10
N LYS A 111 12.18 14.02 9.03
CA LYS A 111 10.99 14.85 8.72
C LYS A 111 9.71 14.33 9.36
N LYS A 112 9.77 13.21 10.12
CA LYS A 112 8.62 12.56 10.74
C LYS A 112 7.52 12.18 9.75
N ILE A 113 7.90 11.70 8.58
CA ILE A 113 6.98 11.21 7.55
C ILE A 113 6.74 9.71 7.79
N PRO A 114 5.53 9.27 8.20
CA PRO A 114 5.20 7.86 8.28
C PRO A 114 5.08 7.27 6.87
N VAL A 115 5.51 6.03 6.71
CA VAL A 115 5.40 5.30 5.45
C VAL A 115 4.68 3.99 5.70
N ILE A 116 3.60 3.74 4.97
CA ILE A 116 2.86 2.49 5.04
C ILE A 116 2.87 1.86 3.65
N ILE A 117 3.36 0.61 3.56
CA ILE A 117 3.42 -0.16 2.33
C ILE A 117 2.48 -1.35 2.49
N CYS A 118 1.47 -1.42 1.62
CA CYS A 118 0.47 -2.47 1.61
C CYS A 118 0.71 -3.41 0.43
N TYR A 119 0.97 -4.69 0.70
CA TYR A 119 1.11 -5.72 -0.33
C TYR A 119 -0.15 -6.58 -0.42
N GLU A 120 -0.72 -6.63 -1.61
CA GLU A 120 -1.80 -7.54 -1.96
C GLU A 120 -1.43 -8.35 -3.21
N GLY A 121 -2.09 -9.46 -3.44
CA GLY A 121 -1.89 -10.31 -4.62
C GLY A 121 -2.15 -11.78 -4.34
N TRP A 122 -2.25 -12.56 -5.42
CA TRP A 122 -2.47 -14.00 -5.35
C TRP A 122 -1.35 -14.75 -4.61
N ASP A 123 -1.63 -15.98 -4.23
CA ASP A 123 -0.59 -16.86 -3.71
C ASP A 123 0.50 -17.08 -4.77
N ALA A 124 1.74 -17.14 -4.31
CA ALA A 124 2.93 -17.22 -5.15
C ALA A 124 3.20 -16.04 -6.10
N ALA A 125 2.47 -14.92 -6.01
CA ALA A 125 2.71 -13.70 -6.79
C ALA A 125 4.02 -12.95 -6.41
N GLY A 126 4.88 -13.52 -5.59
CA GLY A 126 6.18 -12.93 -5.27
C GLY A 126 6.20 -11.86 -4.19
N LYS A 127 5.09 -11.63 -3.45
CA LYS A 127 4.99 -10.63 -2.38
C LYS A 127 6.17 -10.71 -1.40
N GLY A 128 6.42 -11.87 -0.80
CA GLY A 128 7.50 -12.06 0.16
C GLY A 128 8.90 -11.78 -0.42
N GLY A 129 9.12 -12.09 -1.72
CA GLY A 129 10.34 -11.75 -2.43
C GLY A 129 10.54 -10.23 -2.55
N ASN A 130 9.51 -9.51 -2.92
CA ASN A 130 9.50 -8.05 -3.01
C ASN A 130 9.73 -7.39 -1.65
N ILE A 131 9.00 -7.82 -0.61
CA ILE A 131 9.18 -7.34 0.77
C ILE A 131 10.63 -7.52 1.21
N LYS A 132 11.23 -8.69 0.95
CA LYS A 132 12.64 -8.97 1.28
C LYS A 132 13.60 -7.98 0.62
N ARG A 133 13.37 -7.58 -0.66
CA ARG A 133 14.24 -6.62 -1.35
C ARG A 133 14.11 -5.21 -0.82
N ILE A 134 12.91 -4.79 -0.44
CA ILE A 134 12.70 -3.50 0.22
C ILE A 134 13.32 -3.53 1.62
N ALA A 135 13.03 -4.54 2.43
CA ALA A 135 13.57 -4.66 3.78
C ALA A 135 15.10 -4.69 3.80
N ALA A 136 15.73 -5.35 2.83
CA ALA A 136 17.18 -5.36 2.69
C ALA A 136 17.81 -3.98 2.41
N ALA A 137 17.00 -3.02 1.94
CA ALA A 137 17.43 -1.65 1.69
C ALA A 137 17.25 -0.73 2.89
N LEU A 138 16.55 -1.15 3.93
CA LEU A 138 16.14 -0.30 5.05
C LEU A 138 16.98 -0.58 6.30
N ASP A 139 17.19 0.45 7.12
CA ASP A 139 17.71 0.28 8.48
C ASP A 139 16.66 -0.47 9.34
N PRO A 140 17.02 -1.61 9.95
CA PRO A 140 16.07 -2.44 10.70
C PRO A 140 15.43 -1.74 11.89
N ARG A 141 16.02 -0.66 12.39
CA ARG A 141 15.45 0.14 13.49
C ARG A 141 14.32 1.06 13.03
N GLY A 142 14.14 1.23 11.73
CA GLY A 142 13.21 2.18 11.13
C GLY A 142 12.07 1.54 10.35
N TYR A 143 11.88 0.22 10.41
CA TYR A 143 10.74 -0.43 9.78
C TYR A 143 10.28 -1.66 10.56
N GLU A 144 9.03 -2.05 10.31
CA GLU A 144 8.49 -3.33 10.76
C GLU A 144 7.65 -3.99 9.64
N VAL A 145 7.75 -5.31 9.53
CA VAL A 145 6.99 -6.12 8.57
C VAL A 145 5.94 -6.92 9.33
N HIS A 146 4.67 -6.73 8.97
CA HIS A 146 3.54 -7.43 9.57
C HIS A 146 2.93 -8.42 8.58
N PRO A 147 3.22 -9.73 8.70
CA PRO A 147 2.47 -10.75 7.99
C PRO A 147 1.08 -10.90 8.63
N ILE A 148 0.03 -10.70 7.84
CA ILE A 148 -1.34 -10.74 8.33
C ILE A 148 -1.95 -12.10 8.03
N ALA A 149 -2.16 -12.87 9.10
CA ALA A 149 -2.84 -14.17 9.08
C ALA A 149 -4.34 -14.03 9.38
N ALA A 150 -5.05 -15.14 9.53
CA ALA A 150 -6.43 -15.15 10.02
C ALA A 150 -6.53 -14.42 11.38
N PRO A 151 -7.63 -13.69 11.64
CA PRO A 151 -7.76 -12.93 12.88
C PRO A 151 -7.91 -13.87 14.11
N GLU A 152 -7.27 -13.46 15.20
CA GLU A 152 -7.41 -14.12 16.49
C GLU A 152 -8.77 -13.77 17.15
N PRO A 153 -9.25 -14.55 18.14
CA PRO A 153 -10.52 -14.27 18.83
C PRO A 153 -10.62 -12.85 19.43
N SER A 154 -9.51 -12.32 19.94
CA SER A 154 -9.42 -10.95 20.48
C SER A 154 -9.56 -9.87 19.39
N GLU A 155 -9.13 -10.16 18.16
CA GLU A 155 -9.26 -9.30 17.01
C GLU A 155 -10.68 -9.37 16.41
N LEU A 156 -11.29 -10.56 16.40
CA LEU A 156 -12.67 -10.77 15.95
C LEU A 156 -13.72 -10.03 16.80
N ALA A 157 -13.44 -9.80 18.10
CA ALA A 157 -14.27 -9.02 18.99
C ALA A 157 -14.25 -7.51 18.72
N ARG A 158 -13.45 -7.04 17.78
CA ARG A 158 -13.21 -5.63 17.45
C ARG A 158 -13.52 -5.34 15.98
N HIS A 159 -13.52 -4.05 15.64
CA HIS A 159 -13.60 -3.66 14.24
C HIS A 159 -12.39 -4.21 13.47
N TYR A 160 -12.58 -4.74 12.25
CA TYR A 160 -11.52 -5.42 11.50
C TYR A 160 -10.28 -4.56 11.25
N LEU A 161 -10.43 -3.22 11.19
CA LEU A 161 -9.30 -2.29 11.03
C LEU A 161 -8.44 -2.17 12.30
N TRP A 162 -8.98 -2.52 13.47
CA TRP A 162 -8.27 -2.38 14.74
C TRP A 162 -6.94 -3.12 14.75
N ARG A 163 -6.90 -4.34 14.20
CA ARG A 163 -5.69 -5.15 14.14
C ARG A 163 -4.57 -4.54 13.28
N PHE A 164 -4.91 -3.66 12.34
CA PHE A 164 -3.95 -2.94 11.53
C PHE A 164 -3.52 -1.65 12.23
N TRP A 165 -4.44 -0.90 12.80
CA TRP A 165 -4.11 0.34 13.51
C TRP A 165 -3.14 0.12 14.66
N THR A 166 -3.28 -0.98 15.39
CA THR A 166 -2.39 -1.33 16.51
C THR A 166 -0.98 -1.73 16.06
N ARG A 167 -0.78 -1.93 14.75
CA ARG A 167 0.51 -2.30 14.14
C ARG A 167 1.15 -1.16 13.35
N LEU A 168 0.53 0.01 13.33
CA LEU A 168 1.12 1.17 12.67
C LEU A 168 2.30 1.68 13.48
N GLU A 169 3.43 1.84 12.80
CA GLU A 169 4.62 2.39 13.38
C GLU A 169 4.52 3.91 13.61
N LYS A 170 5.35 4.41 14.49
CA LYS A 170 5.42 5.84 14.79
C LYS A 170 5.92 6.66 13.60
N ASN A 171 5.62 7.95 13.63
CA ASN A 171 6.02 8.90 12.59
C ASN A 171 7.52 8.82 12.27
N GLY A 172 7.83 8.74 10.99
CA GLY A 172 9.19 8.62 10.48
C GLY A 172 9.66 7.16 10.29
N HIS A 173 8.81 6.17 10.59
CA HIS A 173 9.08 4.75 10.40
C HIS A 173 8.25 4.17 9.26
N PHE A 174 8.68 3.01 8.78
CA PHE A 174 8.02 2.26 7.72
C PHE A 174 7.23 1.11 8.33
N THR A 175 5.96 1.02 8.00
CA THR A 175 5.10 -0.15 8.28
C THR A 175 4.87 -0.90 6.98
N ILE A 176 5.22 -2.17 6.92
CA ILE A 176 5.06 -3.01 5.73
C ILE A 176 4.08 -4.12 6.05
N PHE A 177 2.93 -4.12 5.40
CA PHE A 177 1.93 -5.16 5.55
C PHE A 177 2.01 -6.19 4.41
N ASP A 178 2.20 -7.46 4.75
CA ASP A 178 1.98 -8.59 3.84
C ASP A 178 0.55 -9.11 4.06
N ARG A 179 -0.34 -8.79 3.14
CA ARG A 179 -1.81 -8.78 3.24
C ARG A 179 -2.32 -7.68 4.18
N THR A 180 -3.46 -7.10 3.84
CA THR A 180 -3.93 -5.87 4.48
C THR A 180 -5.44 -5.89 4.73
N TRP A 181 -5.98 -4.73 5.10
CA TRP A 181 -7.43 -4.51 5.23
C TRP A 181 -8.21 -4.66 3.93
N TYR A 182 -7.54 -4.63 2.77
CA TYR A 182 -8.20 -4.88 1.48
C TYR A 182 -8.73 -6.32 1.36
N GLY A 183 -8.22 -7.27 2.15
CA GLY A 183 -8.78 -8.61 2.28
C GLY A 183 -10.27 -8.62 2.60
N ARG A 184 -10.78 -7.60 3.33
CA ARG A 184 -12.21 -7.40 3.64
C ARG A 184 -13.10 -7.34 2.40
N VAL A 185 -12.60 -6.77 1.31
CA VAL A 185 -13.37 -6.59 0.06
C VAL A 185 -12.96 -7.57 -1.05
N MET A 186 -11.84 -8.27 -0.88
CA MET A 186 -11.32 -9.25 -1.84
C MET A 186 -11.59 -10.70 -1.43
N VAL A 187 -10.86 -11.17 -0.42
CA VAL A 187 -10.81 -12.58 -0.02
C VAL A 187 -12.01 -12.96 0.84
N GLU A 188 -12.33 -12.17 1.86
CA GLU A 188 -13.37 -12.52 2.82
C GLU A 188 -14.76 -12.72 2.21
N PRO A 189 -15.19 -11.95 1.18
CA PRO A 189 -16.46 -12.23 0.51
C PRO A 189 -16.46 -13.53 -0.31
N ILE A 190 -15.31 -13.91 -0.87
CA ILE A 190 -15.17 -15.15 -1.66
C ILE A 190 -15.28 -16.35 -0.73
N GLU A 191 -14.60 -16.27 0.41
CA GLU A 191 -14.58 -17.31 1.44
C GLU A 191 -15.81 -17.24 2.37
N LYS A 192 -16.75 -16.32 2.13
CA LYS A 192 -17.98 -16.11 2.93
C LYS A 192 -17.72 -15.83 4.42
N LEU A 193 -16.62 -15.19 4.73
CA LEU A 193 -16.21 -14.81 6.09
C LEU A 193 -16.89 -13.53 6.58
N THR A 194 -17.42 -12.73 5.66
CA THR A 194 -18.04 -11.43 5.95
C THR A 194 -19.35 -11.26 5.19
N PRO A 195 -20.46 -10.81 5.83
CA PRO A 195 -21.72 -10.51 5.16
C PRO A 195 -21.54 -9.40 4.10
N GLU A 196 -22.29 -9.49 3.01
CA GLU A 196 -22.16 -8.58 1.86
C GLU A 196 -22.41 -7.11 2.22
N GLU A 197 -23.33 -6.85 3.15
CA GLU A 197 -23.61 -5.49 3.65
C GLU A 197 -22.34 -4.85 4.25
N ARG A 198 -21.58 -5.60 5.05
CA ARG A 198 -20.33 -5.14 5.64
C ARG A 198 -19.22 -4.96 4.60
N VAL A 199 -19.20 -5.79 3.55
CA VAL A 199 -18.27 -5.62 2.43
C VAL A 199 -18.53 -4.30 1.70
N ASN A 200 -19.80 -3.96 1.47
CA ASN A 200 -20.17 -2.70 0.82
C ASN A 200 -19.79 -1.46 1.65
N MET A 201 -19.89 -1.55 2.97
CA MET A 201 -19.43 -0.49 3.88
C MET A 201 -17.91 -0.37 3.88
N ALA A 202 -17.18 -1.48 3.75
CA ALA A 202 -15.73 -1.52 3.88
C ALA A 202 -15.00 -0.68 2.82
N TYR A 203 -15.53 -0.49 1.61
CA TYR A 203 -14.92 0.40 0.62
C TYR A 203 -14.79 1.84 1.13
N ARG A 204 -15.82 2.35 1.82
CA ARG A 204 -15.79 3.69 2.42
C ARG A 204 -14.83 3.75 3.60
N GLU A 205 -14.87 2.72 4.46
CA GLU A 205 -13.98 2.62 5.62
C GLU A 205 -12.51 2.56 5.22
N ILE A 206 -12.18 1.81 4.17
CA ILE A 206 -10.83 1.72 3.60
C ILE A 206 -10.36 3.07 3.08
N ASN A 207 -11.20 3.79 2.33
CA ASN A 207 -10.87 5.11 1.84
C ASN A 207 -10.67 6.10 3.00
N ALA A 208 -11.50 6.03 4.04
CA ALA A 208 -11.35 6.87 5.23
C ALA A 208 -10.02 6.60 5.96
N VAL A 209 -9.64 5.33 6.13
CA VAL A 209 -8.33 4.96 6.71
C VAL A 209 -7.18 5.44 5.85
N SER A 210 -7.27 5.21 4.55
CA SER A 210 -6.26 5.66 3.60
C SER A 210 -6.08 7.17 3.64
N TYR A 211 -7.18 7.93 3.72
CA TYR A 211 -7.14 9.37 3.86
C TYR A 211 -6.47 9.84 5.15
N THR A 212 -6.77 9.19 6.28
CA THR A 212 -6.30 9.63 7.59
C THR A 212 -4.90 9.18 7.96
N HIS A 213 -4.42 8.07 7.39
CA HIS A 213 -3.19 7.39 7.82
C HIS A 213 -2.18 7.13 6.69
N LEU A 214 -2.61 7.16 5.42
CA LEU A 214 -1.75 6.86 4.30
C LEU A 214 -1.30 8.14 3.59
N THR A 215 -0.01 8.28 3.46
CA THR A 215 0.62 9.32 2.64
C THR A 215 1.36 8.73 1.43
N LEU A 216 1.26 7.41 1.21
CA LEU A 216 2.04 6.71 0.18
C LEU A 216 1.23 5.59 -0.53
N PRO A 217 1.64 5.22 -1.77
CA PRO A 217 0.87 4.32 -2.60
C PRO A 217 0.79 2.90 -2.03
N THR A 218 -0.34 2.30 -2.24
CA THR A 218 -0.57 0.86 -2.05
C THR A 218 -0.09 0.11 -3.29
N ILE A 219 0.62 -0.98 -3.12
CA ILE A 219 1.19 -1.80 -4.20
C ILE A 219 0.48 -3.14 -4.25
N ALA A 220 -0.05 -3.48 -5.42
CA ALA A 220 -0.71 -4.76 -5.70
C ALA A 220 0.04 -5.56 -6.77
#